data_3c2350a67571b7223a81a3ee91be0429
#
_entry.id   3c2350a67571b7223a81a3ee91be0429
#
_cell.length_a   1.000
_cell.length_b   1.000
_cell.length_c   1.000
_cell.angle_alpha   90.00
_cell.angle_beta   90.00
_cell.angle_gamma   90.00
#
_symmetry.space_group_name_H-M   'P 1'
#
loop_
_entity.id
_entity.type
_entity.pdbx_description
1 polymer ?
#
loop_
_entity_poly.entity_id
_entity_poly.type
_entity_poly.pdbx_seq_one_letter_code
_entity_poly.pdbx_strand_id
1 'polypeptide(L)'
;DGQEYTGAISGMLSYGRIENCFSTATVSGTAEGSIGGLTGGMRKISSVSNSYNAGTVINPAGMAGGITGYIGSDASVYNCYNMGKVTGGAISGDDYSESTLRSGEEELPSIIDCYYLEGAGSGTLAKALSASDFVTTINEKLFTDPNNGEDFPWDGKANLTGDRLSVPTFDSSSVVEVPLDDDPTATETIAKGESHIQAIDGRICITTSEPMKVRVVNIAGQTVRTVSLSDGYSEMTGLAEGVYIVVLEDGTCVKVLLR
;
A
#
# COMPACT_ATOMS: atom_id res chain seq x y z
N ASP A 1 -15.63 12.13 18.92
CA ASP A 1 -14.59 12.04 17.87
C ASP A 1 -13.71 10.84 18.22
N GLY A 2 -14.11 9.66 17.76
CA GLY A 2 -13.34 8.44 17.93
C GLY A 2 -12.27 8.35 16.85
N GLN A 3 -11.06 7.99 17.25
CA GLN A 3 -10.06 7.59 16.26
C GLN A 3 -10.66 6.42 15.47
N GLU A 4 -10.74 6.57 14.16
CA GLU A 4 -11.16 5.48 13.31
C GLU A 4 -9.98 4.55 13.07
N TYR A 5 -10.21 3.25 13.26
CA TYR A 5 -9.25 2.20 13.00
C TYR A 5 -9.77 1.35 11.86
N THR A 6 -9.02 1.25 10.79
CA THR A 6 -9.42 0.47 9.60
C THR A 6 -8.30 -0.46 9.18
N GLY A 7 -8.63 -1.73 9.00
CA GLY A 7 -7.74 -2.75 8.47
C GLY A 7 -8.50 -3.74 7.61
N ALA A 8 -7.82 -4.45 6.72
CA ALA A 8 -8.46 -5.42 5.85
C ALA A 8 -9.08 -6.60 6.61
N ILE A 9 -8.53 -6.95 7.78
CA ILE A 9 -9.01 -8.06 8.62
C ILE A 9 -9.72 -7.53 9.87
N SER A 10 -9.12 -6.54 10.55
CA SER A 10 -9.65 -6.01 11.81
C SER A 10 -9.44 -4.49 11.90
N GLY A 11 -10.45 -3.77 12.40
CA GLY A 11 -10.27 -2.36 12.73
C GLY A 11 -9.32 -2.18 13.93
N MET A 12 -9.63 -2.83 15.06
CA MET A 12 -8.82 -2.77 16.29
C MET A 12 -8.65 -4.17 16.87
N LEU A 13 -7.41 -4.55 17.12
CA LEU A 13 -7.05 -5.81 17.77
C LEU A 13 -6.72 -5.55 19.24
N SER A 14 -7.42 -6.20 20.16
CA SER A 14 -7.23 -6.10 21.61
C SER A 14 -7.43 -7.46 22.24
N TYR A 15 -6.44 -7.97 22.95
CA TYR A 15 -6.41 -9.33 23.52
C TYR A 15 -6.62 -10.45 22.47
N GLY A 16 -6.24 -10.19 21.22
CA GLY A 16 -6.44 -11.12 20.11
C GLY A 16 -5.18 -11.32 19.29
N ARG A 17 -5.29 -12.22 18.33
CA ARG A 17 -4.19 -12.47 17.38
C ARG A 17 -4.69 -12.56 15.95
N ILE A 18 -3.85 -12.14 15.03
CA ILE A 18 -3.92 -12.43 13.59
C ILE A 18 -2.68 -13.25 13.28
N GLU A 19 -2.86 -14.45 12.76
CA GLU A 19 -1.76 -15.37 12.50
C GLU A 19 -1.98 -16.09 11.17
N ASN A 20 -0.90 -16.29 10.41
CA ASN A 20 -0.96 -16.98 9.12
C ASN A 20 -2.01 -16.35 8.18
N CYS A 21 -2.01 -15.04 8.05
CA CYS A 21 -2.98 -14.31 7.24
C CYS A 21 -2.28 -13.47 6.17
N PHE A 22 -3.02 -13.15 5.10
CA PHE A 22 -2.55 -12.17 4.14
C PHE A 22 -3.67 -11.23 3.68
N SER A 23 -3.29 -10.10 3.11
CA SER A 23 -4.20 -9.14 2.49
C SER A 23 -3.65 -8.67 1.15
N THR A 24 -4.56 -8.55 0.17
CA THR A 24 -4.33 -7.90 -1.11
C THR A 24 -5.24 -6.69 -1.30
N ALA A 25 -5.97 -6.32 -0.25
CA ALA A 25 -6.97 -5.26 -0.30
C ALA A 25 -6.31 -3.87 -0.36
N THR A 26 -6.92 -2.97 -1.11
CA THR A 26 -6.64 -1.54 -0.96
C THR A 26 -7.41 -1.02 0.25
N VAL A 27 -6.69 -0.54 1.26
CA VAL A 27 -7.24 0.07 2.47
C VAL A 27 -6.95 1.57 2.41
N SER A 28 -7.99 2.38 2.38
CA SER A 28 -7.84 3.84 2.27
C SER A 28 -8.72 4.57 3.27
N GLY A 29 -8.27 5.77 3.65
CA GLY A 29 -9.01 6.67 4.52
C GLY A 29 -8.62 8.12 4.29
N THR A 30 -9.52 9.02 4.67
CA THR A 30 -9.35 10.47 4.52
C THR A 30 -9.32 11.21 5.86
N ALA A 31 -9.49 10.49 6.97
CA ALA A 31 -9.53 11.03 8.32
C ALA A 31 -8.19 10.88 9.06
N GLU A 32 -8.04 11.59 10.17
CA GLU A 32 -6.90 11.46 11.09
C GLU A 32 -6.95 10.12 11.89
N GLY A 33 -7.33 9.04 11.21
CA GLY A 33 -7.41 7.69 11.78
C GLY A 33 -6.13 6.89 11.61
N SER A 34 -6.19 5.64 12.03
CA SER A 34 -5.11 4.66 11.85
C SER A 34 -5.54 3.56 10.91
N ILE A 35 -4.78 3.35 9.86
CA ILE A 35 -5.10 2.41 8.79
C ILE A 35 -3.95 1.42 8.61
N GLY A 36 -4.27 0.13 8.59
CA GLY A 36 -3.29 -0.92 8.36
C GLY A 36 -3.70 -1.93 7.31
N GLY A 37 -2.73 -2.53 6.67
CA GLY A 37 -2.95 -3.55 5.65
C GLY A 37 -3.64 -4.80 6.19
N LEU A 38 -3.43 -5.14 7.47
CA LEU A 38 -4.13 -6.22 8.17
C LEU A 38 -5.04 -5.68 9.28
N THR A 39 -4.52 -4.81 10.15
CA THR A 39 -5.31 -4.22 11.25
C THR A 39 -5.09 -2.72 11.36
N GLY A 40 -6.14 -1.96 11.61
CA GLY A 40 -6.06 -0.52 11.82
C GLY A 40 -5.30 -0.13 13.08
N GLY A 41 -5.40 -0.94 14.13
CA GLY A 41 -4.66 -0.73 15.36
C GLY A 41 -4.54 -1.97 16.23
N MET A 42 -3.53 -1.95 17.09
CA MET A 42 -3.24 -3.01 18.05
C MET A 42 -2.99 -2.42 19.43
N ARG A 43 -3.44 -3.07 20.46
CA ARG A 43 -3.16 -2.69 21.85
C ARG A 43 -3.38 -3.86 22.80
N LYS A 44 -2.84 -3.73 24.01
CA LYS A 44 -2.90 -4.75 25.05
C LYS A 44 -2.28 -6.04 24.50
N ILE A 45 -2.34 -7.11 25.18
CA ILE A 45 -1.76 -8.39 24.81
C ILE A 45 -2.36 -8.88 23.47
N SER A 46 -1.89 -8.29 22.36
CA SER A 46 -2.32 -8.64 21.01
C SER A 46 -1.13 -8.87 20.09
N SER A 47 -1.29 -9.70 19.08
CA SER A 47 -0.21 -10.02 18.15
C SER A 47 -0.67 -10.18 16.71
N VAL A 48 0.21 -9.83 15.79
CA VAL A 48 0.13 -10.23 14.37
C VAL A 48 1.41 -10.98 14.04
N SER A 49 1.29 -12.20 13.51
CA SER A 49 2.44 -13.04 13.22
C SER A 49 2.29 -13.82 11.92
N ASN A 50 3.43 -14.23 11.34
CA ASN A 50 3.51 -15.10 10.17
C ASN A 50 2.57 -14.66 9.03
N SER A 51 2.51 -13.35 8.77
CA SER A 51 1.49 -12.76 7.90
C SER A 51 2.09 -11.75 6.93
N TYR A 52 1.40 -11.49 5.82
CA TYR A 52 1.88 -10.47 4.89
C TYR A 52 0.78 -9.58 4.34
N ASN A 53 1.17 -8.38 3.91
CA ASN A 53 0.35 -7.47 3.13
C ASN A 53 0.96 -7.26 1.74
N ALA A 54 0.16 -7.47 0.72
CA ALA A 54 0.46 -7.15 -0.68
C ALA A 54 -0.50 -6.08 -1.25
N GLY A 55 -1.43 -5.61 -0.42
CA GLY A 55 -2.39 -4.56 -0.79
C GLY A 55 -1.84 -3.15 -0.53
N THR A 56 -2.48 -2.17 -1.10
CA THR A 56 -2.11 -0.75 -0.94
C THR A 56 -2.78 -0.14 0.30
N VAL A 57 -2.03 0.65 1.08
CA VAL A 57 -2.55 1.35 2.26
C VAL A 57 -2.35 2.86 2.10
N ILE A 58 -3.44 3.62 2.04
CA ILE A 58 -3.42 5.05 1.74
C ILE A 58 -4.12 5.84 2.85
N ASN A 59 -3.37 6.60 3.63
CA ASN A 59 -3.90 7.56 4.60
C ASN A 59 -3.04 8.83 4.65
N PRO A 60 -3.28 9.82 3.80
CA PRO A 60 -2.47 11.03 3.74
C PRO A 60 -2.64 11.93 4.99
N ALA A 61 -3.71 11.76 5.75
CA ALA A 61 -4.04 12.62 6.90
C ALA A 61 -3.78 11.97 8.26
N GLY A 62 -3.49 10.68 8.30
CA GLY A 62 -3.32 9.93 9.55
C GLY A 62 -2.23 8.86 9.47
N MET A 63 -2.24 7.95 10.42
CA MET A 63 -1.28 6.86 10.49
C MET A 63 -1.60 5.77 9.47
N ALA A 64 -0.64 5.40 8.64
CA ALA A 64 -0.74 4.30 7.69
C ALA A 64 0.40 3.31 7.92
N GLY A 65 0.08 2.03 8.07
CA GLY A 65 1.08 0.97 8.22
C GLY A 65 0.77 -0.26 7.35
N GLY A 66 1.80 -0.86 6.81
CA GLY A 66 1.64 -2.03 5.93
C GLY A 66 0.98 -3.22 6.64
N ILE A 67 1.24 -3.40 7.92
CA ILE A 67 0.61 -4.44 8.75
C ILE A 67 -0.39 -3.80 9.72
N THR A 68 0.01 -2.81 10.50
CA THR A 68 -0.84 -2.13 11.47
C THR A 68 -0.70 -0.62 11.38
N GLY A 69 -1.82 0.11 11.44
CA GLY A 69 -1.79 1.57 11.45
C GLY A 69 -1.24 2.14 12.76
N TYR A 70 -1.62 1.53 13.88
CA TYR A 70 -1.19 1.89 15.22
C TYR A 70 -0.80 0.64 16.02
N ILE A 71 0.28 0.74 16.78
CA ILE A 71 0.69 -0.31 17.72
C ILE A 71 0.87 0.29 19.10
N GLY A 72 0.14 -0.21 20.10
CA GLY A 72 0.25 0.21 21.50
C GLY A 72 1.17 -0.71 22.30
N SER A 73 1.36 -0.36 23.59
CA SER A 73 2.08 -1.20 24.54
C SER A 73 1.52 -2.62 24.60
N ASP A 74 2.34 -3.57 24.97
CA ASP A 74 2.01 -5.00 25.08
C ASP A 74 1.51 -5.65 23.78
N ALA A 75 1.67 -4.98 22.64
CA ALA A 75 1.35 -5.53 21.32
C ALA A 75 2.62 -5.92 20.56
N SER A 76 2.53 -6.95 19.74
CA SER A 76 3.68 -7.45 18.97
C SER A 76 3.33 -7.76 17.53
N VAL A 77 4.26 -7.43 16.63
CA VAL A 77 4.26 -7.86 15.23
C VAL A 77 5.51 -8.70 15.01
N TYR A 78 5.34 -9.95 14.60
CA TYR A 78 6.44 -10.89 14.48
C TYR A 78 6.39 -11.64 13.13
N ASN A 79 7.54 -11.79 12.47
CA ASN A 79 7.67 -12.51 11.20
C ASN A 79 6.61 -12.07 10.16
N CYS A 80 6.46 -10.76 10.00
CA CYS A 80 5.50 -10.17 9.08
C CYS A 80 6.19 -9.43 7.93
N TYR A 81 5.52 -9.41 6.79
CA TYR A 81 6.10 -8.90 5.54
C TYR A 81 5.16 -7.92 4.87
N ASN A 82 5.70 -6.79 4.41
CA ASN A 82 4.93 -5.87 3.59
C ASN A 82 5.60 -5.68 2.22
N MET A 83 4.86 -5.96 1.18
CA MET A 83 5.23 -5.70 -0.20
C MET A 83 4.26 -4.73 -0.90
N GLY A 84 3.17 -4.41 -0.24
CA GLY A 84 2.18 -3.44 -0.73
C GLY A 84 2.61 -2.00 -0.45
N LYS A 85 2.18 -1.08 -1.29
CA LYS A 85 2.50 0.34 -1.17
C LYS A 85 1.78 0.98 0.03
N VAL A 86 2.51 1.78 0.81
CA VAL A 86 1.98 2.44 2.01
C VAL A 86 2.39 3.90 2.01
N THR A 87 1.46 4.80 2.30
CA THR A 87 1.75 6.24 2.44
C THR A 87 2.46 6.60 3.76
N GLY A 88 2.80 5.63 4.57
CA GLY A 88 3.40 5.79 5.89
C GLY A 88 4.40 4.70 6.23
N GLY A 89 4.31 4.15 7.44
CA GLY A 89 5.21 3.11 7.92
C GLY A 89 5.03 1.78 7.20
N ALA A 90 6.13 1.18 6.77
CA ALA A 90 6.07 -0.06 5.99
C ALA A 90 5.47 -1.24 6.78
N ILE A 91 5.63 -1.29 8.10
CA ILE A 91 5.03 -2.30 8.98
C ILE A 91 4.01 -1.66 9.92
N SER A 92 4.41 -0.63 10.68
CA SER A 92 3.52 0.13 11.56
C SER A 92 3.48 1.59 11.12
N GLY A 93 2.30 2.20 11.15
CA GLY A 93 2.14 3.63 10.89
C GLY A 93 2.68 4.51 12.02
N ASP A 94 2.92 3.92 13.17
CA ASP A 94 3.52 4.56 14.34
C ASP A 94 4.97 4.09 14.47
N ASP A 95 5.92 5.01 14.35
CA ASP A 95 7.35 4.70 14.49
C ASP A 95 7.73 4.89 15.97
N TYR A 96 7.43 3.90 16.79
CA TYR A 96 7.70 3.94 18.22
C TYR A 96 9.20 3.99 18.49
N SER A 97 9.62 5.03 19.21
CA SER A 97 10.93 5.11 19.84
C SER A 97 10.76 5.06 21.37
N GLU A 98 11.83 4.75 22.09
CA GLU A 98 11.83 4.78 23.58
C GLU A 98 11.32 6.11 24.16
N SER A 99 11.46 7.20 23.40
CA SER A 99 10.98 8.53 23.81
C SER A 99 9.48 8.72 23.68
N THR A 100 8.75 7.78 23.07
CA THR A 100 7.31 7.87 22.79
C THR A 100 6.45 7.02 23.73
N LEU A 101 7.04 6.37 24.73
CA LEU A 101 6.26 5.71 25.78
C LEU A 101 5.26 6.69 26.43
N ARG A 102 4.00 6.38 26.33
CA ARG A 102 2.96 7.18 26.99
C ARG A 102 2.99 6.92 28.49
N SER A 103 2.64 7.93 29.27
CA SER A 103 2.57 7.80 30.73
C SER A 103 1.66 6.63 31.14
N GLY A 104 2.23 5.63 31.80
CA GLY A 104 1.53 4.42 32.22
C GLY A 104 1.74 3.19 31.32
N GLU A 105 2.55 3.28 30.27
CA GLU A 105 2.99 2.14 29.48
C GLU A 105 4.26 1.54 30.11
N GLU A 106 4.24 0.26 30.40
CA GLU A 106 5.35 -0.44 31.05
C GLU A 106 6.31 -1.06 30.05
N GLU A 107 5.84 -1.42 28.85
CA GLU A 107 6.62 -2.08 27.80
C GLU A 107 6.38 -1.43 26.43
N LEU A 108 7.45 -1.35 25.64
CA LEU A 108 7.37 -0.93 24.24
C LEU A 108 6.71 -2.03 23.40
N PRO A 109 5.96 -1.65 22.36
CA PRO A 109 5.50 -2.63 21.39
C PRO A 109 6.70 -3.29 20.70
N SER A 110 6.56 -4.57 20.37
CA SER A 110 7.62 -5.36 19.75
C SER A 110 7.36 -5.56 18.26
N ILE A 111 8.28 -5.11 17.41
CA ILE A 111 8.32 -5.42 15.98
C ILE A 111 9.61 -6.22 15.73
N ILE A 112 9.46 -7.54 15.51
CA ILE A 112 10.58 -8.48 15.46
C ILE A 112 10.52 -9.27 14.17
N ASP A 113 11.66 -9.46 13.51
CA ASP A 113 11.78 -10.23 12.27
C ASP A 113 10.77 -9.79 11.19
N CYS A 114 10.54 -8.49 11.09
CA CYS A 114 9.65 -7.91 10.10
C CYS A 114 10.43 -7.25 8.97
N TYR A 115 9.94 -7.44 7.76
CA TYR A 115 10.62 -7.01 6.54
C TYR A 115 9.66 -6.32 5.58
N TYR A 116 10.18 -5.45 4.75
CA TYR A 116 9.40 -4.85 3.70
C TYR A 116 10.19 -4.68 2.41
N LEU A 117 9.49 -4.71 1.30
CA LEU A 117 10.07 -4.48 -0.01
C LEU A 117 10.51 -3.01 -0.12
N GLU A 118 11.69 -2.74 -0.63
CA GLU A 118 12.15 -1.38 -0.92
C GLU A 118 11.12 -0.63 -1.75
N GLY A 119 10.81 0.62 -1.37
CA GLY A 119 9.77 1.42 -1.98
C GLY A 119 8.33 1.15 -1.49
N ALA A 120 8.09 0.12 -0.68
CA ALA A 120 6.75 -0.19 -0.17
C ALA A 120 6.28 0.68 0.99
N GLY A 121 7.15 1.53 1.54
CA GLY A 121 6.88 2.40 2.68
C GLY A 121 8.17 2.80 3.36
N SER A 122 8.09 3.33 4.58
CA SER A 122 9.23 3.76 5.39
C SER A 122 9.19 3.15 6.80
N GLY A 123 10.21 3.38 7.62
CA GLY A 123 10.22 2.99 9.03
C GLY A 123 11.57 2.42 9.46
N THR A 124 11.86 2.53 10.76
CA THR A 124 13.13 2.12 11.37
C THR A 124 13.02 0.80 12.12
N LEU A 125 11.80 0.37 12.47
CA LEU A 125 11.54 -0.82 13.29
C LEU A 125 11.54 -2.14 12.47
N ALA A 126 11.59 -2.05 11.15
CA ALA A 126 11.67 -3.19 10.25
C ALA A 126 12.73 -2.95 9.19
N LYS A 127 13.14 -4.01 8.49
CA LYS A 127 14.23 -3.95 7.52
C LYS A 127 13.69 -3.89 6.09
N ALA A 128 14.09 -2.84 5.35
CA ALA A 128 13.90 -2.78 3.90
C ALA A 128 14.80 -3.81 3.20
N LEU A 129 14.27 -4.48 2.20
CA LEU A 129 14.99 -5.46 1.40
C LEU A 129 14.77 -5.19 -0.09
N SER A 130 15.82 -5.38 -0.88
CA SER A 130 15.69 -5.47 -2.34
C SER A 130 14.75 -6.62 -2.73
N ALA A 131 14.20 -6.61 -3.92
CA ALA A 131 13.29 -7.67 -4.35
C ALA A 131 13.91 -9.07 -4.28
N SER A 132 15.18 -9.22 -4.62
CA SER A 132 15.90 -10.50 -4.53
C SER A 132 16.11 -10.97 -3.09
N ASP A 133 16.52 -10.05 -2.21
CA ASP A 133 16.72 -10.37 -0.79
C ASP A 133 15.39 -10.62 -0.08
N PHE A 134 14.34 -9.91 -0.50
CA PHE A 134 12.98 -10.11 0.01
C PHE A 134 12.48 -11.53 -0.32
N VAL A 135 12.62 -11.98 -1.57
CA VAL A 135 12.26 -13.34 -1.99
C VAL A 135 13.03 -14.39 -1.19
N THR A 136 14.33 -14.20 -1.02
CA THR A 136 15.16 -15.11 -0.22
C THR A 136 14.68 -15.16 1.22
N THR A 137 14.51 -14.00 1.85
CA THR A 137 14.15 -13.91 3.27
C THR A 137 12.74 -14.44 3.55
N ILE A 138 11.74 -14.09 2.73
CA ILE A 138 10.37 -14.56 2.93
C ILE A 138 10.26 -16.08 2.73
N ASN A 139 11.01 -16.63 1.78
CA ASN A 139 11.06 -18.07 1.56
C ASN A 139 11.71 -18.82 2.72
N GLU A 140 12.76 -18.29 3.30
CA GLU A 140 13.47 -18.93 4.42
C GLU A 140 12.69 -18.84 5.74
N LYS A 141 12.04 -17.72 5.99
CA LYS A 141 11.44 -17.41 7.30
C LYS A 141 9.92 -17.58 7.35
N LEU A 142 9.20 -17.34 6.26
CA LEU A 142 7.75 -17.46 6.23
C LEU A 142 7.29 -18.74 5.52
N PHE A 143 7.77 -19.00 4.32
CA PHE A 143 7.24 -20.08 3.49
C PHE A 143 7.95 -21.43 3.63
N THR A 144 9.02 -21.52 4.37
CA THR A 144 9.75 -22.79 4.59
C THR A 144 10.29 -22.97 6.00
N ASP A 145 9.95 -22.08 6.95
CA ASP A 145 10.43 -22.21 8.33
C ASP A 145 9.81 -23.45 9.00
N PRO A 146 10.61 -24.46 9.35
CA PRO A 146 10.13 -25.66 10.00
C PRO A 146 9.63 -25.42 11.43
N ASN A 147 9.90 -24.23 12.02
CA ASN A 147 9.42 -23.90 13.36
C ASN A 147 7.95 -23.40 13.36
N ASN A 148 7.35 -23.19 12.20
CA ASN A 148 5.96 -22.79 12.08
C ASN A 148 4.95 -23.94 12.37
N GLY A 149 5.44 -25.12 12.74
CA GLY A 149 4.63 -26.24 13.25
C GLY A 149 3.91 -27.07 12.19
N GLU A 150 3.12 -28.06 12.65
CA GLU A 150 2.38 -28.99 11.78
C GLU A 150 1.21 -28.32 11.04
N ASP A 151 0.73 -27.18 11.53
CA ASP A 151 -0.38 -26.41 10.96
C ASP A 151 0.09 -25.26 10.06
N PHE A 152 1.29 -25.38 9.49
CA PHE A 152 1.84 -24.36 8.59
C PHE A 152 1.02 -24.25 7.30
N PRO A 153 0.28 -23.16 7.08
CA PRO A 153 -0.70 -23.08 5.99
C PRO A 153 -0.09 -22.69 4.64
N TRP A 154 1.18 -22.25 4.64
CA TRP A 154 1.82 -21.76 3.44
C TRP A 154 2.37 -22.90 2.60
N ASP A 155 1.85 -23.06 1.39
CA ASP A 155 2.35 -24.01 0.40
C ASP A 155 2.90 -23.25 -0.82
N GLY A 156 4.15 -23.50 -1.16
CA GLY A 156 4.83 -22.85 -2.26
C GLY A 156 5.96 -21.92 -1.84
N LYS A 157 6.49 -21.18 -2.81
CA LYS A 157 7.59 -20.24 -2.63
C LYS A 157 7.34 -18.95 -3.39
N ALA A 158 7.75 -17.83 -2.79
CA ALA A 158 7.84 -16.56 -3.51
C ALA A 158 8.90 -16.66 -4.61
N ASN A 159 8.65 -15.99 -5.70
CA ASN A 159 9.54 -15.95 -6.87
C ASN A 159 9.58 -14.53 -7.46
N LEU A 160 10.71 -14.23 -8.09
CA LEU A 160 10.91 -12.99 -8.82
C LEU A 160 11.08 -13.30 -10.32
N THR A 161 10.23 -12.74 -11.14
CA THR A 161 10.28 -12.92 -12.60
C THR A 161 10.16 -11.56 -13.28
N GLY A 162 11.29 -11.05 -13.79
CA GLY A 162 11.37 -9.71 -14.34
C GLY A 162 11.05 -8.65 -13.29
N ASP A 163 10.04 -7.85 -13.53
CA ASP A 163 9.51 -6.78 -12.67
C ASP A 163 8.35 -7.22 -11.76
N ARG A 164 8.12 -8.52 -11.61
CA ARG A 164 7.02 -9.06 -10.81
C ARG A 164 7.50 -9.97 -9.70
N LEU A 165 7.02 -9.69 -8.50
CA LEU A 165 7.13 -10.54 -7.33
C LEU A 165 5.86 -11.39 -7.23
N SER A 166 5.99 -12.70 -7.33
CA SER A 166 4.90 -13.67 -7.11
C SER A 166 5.01 -14.23 -5.70
N VAL A 167 3.96 -14.13 -4.92
CA VAL A 167 3.92 -14.60 -3.53
C VAL A 167 2.82 -15.64 -3.35
N PRO A 168 3.10 -16.82 -2.78
CA PRO A 168 2.09 -17.85 -2.60
C PRO A 168 0.98 -17.40 -1.65
N THR A 169 -0.22 -17.87 -1.94
CA THR A 169 -1.37 -17.88 -1.02
C THR A 169 -1.38 -19.20 -0.23
N PHE A 170 -2.46 -19.50 0.49
CA PHE A 170 -2.61 -20.80 1.18
C PHE A 170 -2.74 -22.00 0.22
N ASP A 171 -3.03 -21.74 -1.03
CA ASP A 171 -3.11 -22.75 -2.08
C ASP A 171 -1.94 -22.53 -3.04
N SER A 172 -1.04 -23.51 -3.15
CA SER A 172 0.13 -23.47 -4.04
C SER A 172 -0.21 -23.22 -5.53
N SER A 173 -1.46 -23.44 -5.92
CA SER A 173 -1.95 -23.16 -7.26
C SER A 173 -2.24 -21.68 -7.51
N SER A 174 -2.29 -20.86 -6.48
CA SER A 174 -2.56 -19.44 -6.57
C SER A 174 -1.44 -18.58 -5.98
N VAL A 175 -1.15 -17.47 -6.65
CA VAL A 175 -0.13 -16.50 -6.25
C VAL A 175 -0.70 -15.08 -6.29
N VAL A 176 -0.16 -14.22 -5.45
CA VAL A 176 -0.37 -12.79 -5.53
C VAL A 176 0.78 -12.20 -6.34
N GLU A 177 0.45 -11.49 -7.41
CA GLU A 177 1.43 -10.79 -8.24
C GLU A 177 1.57 -9.35 -7.75
N VAL A 178 2.79 -8.96 -7.39
CA VAL A 178 3.13 -7.60 -6.98
C VAL A 178 4.07 -7.00 -8.03
N PRO A 179 3.63 -5.99 -8.78
CA PRO A 179 4.51 -5.26 -9.69
C PRO A 179 5.55 -4.47 -8.88
N LEU A 180 6.80 -4.47 -9.33
CA LEU A 180 7.89 -3.79 -8.64
C LEU A 180 8.07 -2.33 -9.10
N ASP A 181 7.58 -2.02 -10.29
CA ASP A 181 7.80 -0.71 -10.93
C ASP A 181 6.69 0.31 -10.67
N ASP A 182 5.56 -0.10 -10.05
CA ASP A 182 4.52 0.84 -9.67
C ASP A 182 4.84 1.46 -8.31
N ASP A 183 5.40 2.65 -8.29
CA ASP A 183 5.47 3.51 -7.11
C ASP A 183 4.26 4.48 -7.09
N PRO A 184 3.12 4.13 -6.42
CA PRO A 184 1.99 5.05 -6.32
C PRO A 184 2.26 6.20 -5.33
N THR A 185 3.38 6.16 -4.61
CA THR A 185 3.81 7.23 -3.70
C THR A 185 5.00 8.01 -4.24
N ALA A 186 5.64 7.55 -5.30
CA ALA A 186 6.56 8.40 -6.01
C ALA A 186 5.75 9.64 -6.42
N THR A 187 6.13 10.77 -5.90
CA THR A 187 6.02 11.98 -6.69
C THR A 187 6.82 11.64 -7.95
N GLU A 188 6.14 11.16 -8.98
CA GLU A 188 6.79 10.93 -10.25
C GLU A 188 7.54 12.21 -10.55
N THR A 189 8.85 12.12 -10.51
CA THR A 189 9.65 13.14 -11.15
C THR A 189 9.39 12.89 -12.63
N ILE A 190 8.35 13.53 -13.14
CA ILE A 190 7.98 13.41 -14.54
C ILE A 190 9.20 13.83 -15.31
N ALA A 191 9.82 12.85 -15.96
CA ALA A 191 10.93 13.14 -16.85
C ALA A 191 10.44 14.12 -17.90
N LYS A 192 11.31 15.03 -18.34
CA LYS A 192 10.93 16.04 -19.33
C LYS A 192 10.33 15.35 -20.56
N GLY A 193 9.04 15.58 -20.80
CA GLY A 193 8.27 14.93 -21.87
C GLY A 193 7.29 13.82 -21.40
N GLU A 194 7.24 13.50 -20.13
CA GLU A 194 6.25 12.56 -19.58
C GLU A 194 5.01 13.30 -19.05
N SER A 195 3.87 12.66 -19.20
CA SER A 195 2.59 13.20 -18.74
C SER A 195 1.86 12.12 -17.94
N HIS A 196 1.28 12.49 -16.79
CA HIS A 196 0.49 11.59 -15.96
C HIS A 196 -0.98 11.97 -15.98
N ILE A 197 -1.87 10.98 -16.18
CA ILE A 197 -3.33 11.21 -16.28
C ILE A 197 -4.04 10.19 -15.40
N GLN A 198 -4.91 10.66 -14.50
CA GLN A 198 -5.72 9.81 -13.65
C GLN A 198 -7.11 10.42 -13.39
N ALA A 199 -8.06 9.58 -13.00
CA ALA A 199 -9.38 10.02 -12.54
C ALA A 199 -9.45 9.89 -11.01
N ILE A 200 -9.74 11.00 -10.32
CA ILE A 200 -9.88 11.07 -8.87
C ILE A 200 -11.15 11.86 -8.54
N ASP A 201 -12.02 11.30 -7.70
CA ASP A 201 -13.23 11.98 -7.18
C ASP A 201 -14.07 12.67 -8.26
N GLY A 202 -14.33 11.99 -9.37
CA GLY A 202 -15.12 12.54 -10.47
C GLY A 202 -14.40 13.64 -11.30
N ARG A 203 -13.08 13.77 -11.17
CA ARG A 203 -12.24 14.74 -11.90
C ARG A 203 -11.18 14.01 -12.72
N ILE A 204 -10.75 14.61 -13.79
CA ILE A 204 -9.55 14.18 -14.52
C ILE A 204 -8.39 15.06 -14.07
N CYS A 205 -7.41 14.43 -13.42
CA CYS A 205 -6.18 15.05 -12.96
C CYS A 205 -5.08 14.77 -13.97
N ILE A 206 -4.40 15.81 -14.42
CA ILE A 206 -3.35 15.71 -15.44
C ILE A 206 -2.14 16.48 -14.95
N THR A 207 -1.00 15.83 -14.96
CA THR A 207 0.30 16.48 -14.72
C THR A 207 1.12 16.42 -16.01
N THR A 208 1.67 17.56 -16.42
CA THR A 208 2.49 17.68 -17.63
C THR A 208 3.79 18.39 -17.31
N SER A 209 4.87 18.05 -18.00
CA SER A 209 6.17 18.71 -17.87
C SER A 209 6.35 19.94 -18.76
N GLU A 210 5.41 20.16 -19.67
CA GLU A 210 5.41 21.30 -20.61
C GLU A 210 3.95 21.68 -20.95
N PRO A 211 3.71 22.93 -21.34
CA PRO A 211 2.39 23.38 -21.81
C PRO A 211 1.94 22.55 -23.02
N MET A 212 0.72 22.01 -22.96
CA MET A 212 0.20 21.21 -24.07
C MET A 212 -1.33 21.28 -24.18
N LYS A 213 -1.84 20.87 -25.35
CA LYS A 213 -3.27 20.72 -25.56
C LYS A 213 -3.73 19.32 -25.21
N VAL A 214 -4.86 19.27 -24.52
CA VAL A 214 -5.53 18.04 -24.11
C VAL A 214 -6.93 18.00 -24.69
N ARG A 215 -7.28 16.86 -25.26
CA ARG A 215 -8.60 16.57 -25.79
C ARG A 215 -9.22 15.40 -25.04
N VAL A 216 -10.43 15.60 -24.53
CA VAL A 216 -11.22 14.54 -23.88
C VAL A 216 -12.29 14.06 -24.86
N VAL A 217 -12.36 12.76 -25.08
CA VAL A 217 -13.24 12.10 -26.05
C VAL A 217 -14.12 11.10 -25.31
N ASN A 218 -15.41 11.06 -25.61
CA ASN A 218 -16.32 10.04 -25.07
C ASN A 218 -16.20 8.71 -25.87
N ILE A 219 -16.89 7.68 -25.39
CA ILE A 219 -16.90 6.34 -26.02
C ILE A 219 -17.47 6.33 -27.46
N ALA A 220 -18.23 7.35 -27.84
CA ALA A 220 -18.73 7.50 -29.21
C ALA A 220 -17.72 8.20 -30.16
N GLY A 221 -16.51 8.50 -29.66
CA GLY A 221 -15.48 9.19 -30.44
C GLY A 221 -15.65 10.72 -30.55
N GLN A 222 -16.64 11.28 -29.84
CA GLN A 222 -16.90 12.72 -29.87
C GLN A 222 -16.00 13.46 -28.88
N THR A 223 -15.37 14.54 -29.30
CA THR A 223 -14.62 15.43 -28.41
C THR A 223 -15.60 16.20 -27.53
N VAL A 224 -15.53 15.94 -26.21
CA VAL A 224 -16.39 16.60 -25.22
C VAL A 224 -15.72 17.81 -24.59
N ARG A 225 -14.38 17.86 -24.61
CA ARG A 225 -13.60 19.01 -24.11
C ARG A 225 -12.23 19.09 -24.78
N THR A 226 -11.77 20.30 -24.99
CA THR A 226 -10.38 20.61 -25.36
C THR A 226 -9.89 21.73 -24.46
N VAL A 227 -8.71 21.55 -23.86
CA VAL A 227 -8.11 22.49 -22.91
C VAL A 227 -6.63 22.63 -23.24
N SER A 228 -6.10 23.83 -23.12
CA SER A 228 -4.65 24.08 -23.10
C SER A 228 -4.21 24.10 -21.62
N LEU A 229 -3.30 23.23 -21.26
CA LEU A 229 -2.72 23.17 -19.93
C LEU A 229 -1.37 23.90 -19.91
N SER A 230 -1.05 24.52 -18.76
CA SER A 230 0.31 24.91 -18.45
C SER A 230 1.09 23.68 -17.97
N ASP A 231 2.41 23.80 -17.85
CA ASP A 231 3.22 22.84 -17.12
C ASP A 231 2.76 22.67 -15.66
N GLY A 232 2.94 21.47 -15.12
CA GLY A 232 2.52 21.11 -13.77
C GLY A 232 1.15 20.44 -13.69
N TYR A 233 0.53 20.52 -12.52
CA TYR A 233 -0.72 19.85 -12.19
C TYR A 233 -1.95 20.67 -12.63
N SER A 234 -2.91 20.00 -13.24
CA SER A 234 -4.18 20.58 -13.69
C SER A 234 -5.35 19.63 -13.42
N GLU A 235 -6.51 20.18 -13.08
CA GLU A 235 -7.74 19.42 -12.88
C GLU A 235 -8.81 19.79 -13.89
N MET A 236 -9.52 18.79 -14.42
CA MET A 236 -10.73 18.98 -15.21
C MET A 236 -11.95 18.47 -14.46
N THR A 237 -12.88 19.38 -14.18
CA THR A 237 -14.14 19.12 -13.49
C THR A 237 -15.34 19.33 -14.41
N GLY A 238 -16.54 18.89 -13.97
CA GLY A 238 -17.79 19.16 -14.69
C GLY A 238 -18.02 18.28 -15.93
N LEU A 239 -17.36 17.14 -16.00
CA LEU A 239 -17.73 16.05 -16.90
C LEU A 239 -18.72 15.14 -16.17
N ALA A 240 -19.67 14.53 -16.91
CA ALA A 240 -20.57 13.55 -16.35
C ALA A 240 -19.84 12.26 -16.00
N GLU A 241 -20.46 11.42 -15.15
CA GLU A 241 -19.97 10.07 -14.92
C GLU A 241 -19.91 9.29 -16.24
N GLY A 242 -18.85 8.54 -16.43
CA GLY A 242 -18.67 7.77 -17.66
C GLY A 242 -17.21 7.50 -18.00
N VAL A 243 -17.04 6.81 -19.11
CA VAL A 243 -15.72 6.47 -19.67
C VAL A 243 -15.30 7.51 -20.68
N TYR A 244 -14.08 8.00 -20.54
CA TYR A 244 -13.47 8.96 -21.43
C TYR A 244 -12.09 8.49 -21.89
N ILE A 245 -11.65 9.00 -23.02
CA ILE A 245 -10.28 8.88 -23.51
C ILE A 245 -9.69 10.28 -23.48
N VAL A 246 -8.62 10.45 -22.73
CA VAL A 246 -7.84 11.69 -22.68
C VAL A 246 -6.71 11.55 -23.68
N VAL A 247 -6.61 12.49 -24.59
CA VAL A 247 -5.62 12.49 -25.68
C VAL A 247 -4.77 13.76 -25.53
N LEU A 248 -3.47 13.57 -25.35
CA LEU A 248 -2.49 14.65 -25.28
C LEU A 248 -1.94 14.97 -26.67
N GLU A 249 -1.37 16.15 -26.81
CA GLU A 249 -0.79 16.62 -28.08
C GLU A 249 0.44 15.81 -28.52
N ASP A 250 1.15 15.18 -27.57
CA ASP A 250 2.28 14.28 -27.81
C ASP A 250 1.88 12.87 -28.33
N GLY A 251 0.55 12.63 -28.44
CA GLY A 251 0.01 11.34 -28.86
C GLY A 251 -0.33 10.37 -27.72
N THR A 252 -0.04 10.72 -26.48
CA THR A 252 -0.42 9.93 -25.30
C THR A 252 -1.94 9.81 -25.21
N CYS A 253 -2.46 8.61 -25.01
CA CYS A 253 -3.88 8.33 -24.88
C CYS A 253 -4.14 7.49 -23.64
N VAL A 254 -4.97 8.00 -22.71
CA VAL A 254 -5.32 7.29 -21.47
C VAL A 254 -6.83 7.18 -21.35
N LYS A 255 -7.31 5.98 -21.04
CA LYS A 255 -8.71 5.72 -20.71
C LYS A 255 -8.94 6.02 -19.23
N VAL A 256 -9.90 6.87 -18.93
CA VAL A 256 -10.32 7.22 -17.56
C VAL A 256 -11.79 6.90 -17.33
N LEU A 257 -12.14 6.51 -16.11
CA LEU A 257 -13.51 6.29 -15.67
C LEU A 257 -13.84 7.30 -14.58
N LEU A 258 -14.81 8.19 -14.85
CA LEU A 258 -15.38 9.10 -13.85
C LEU A 258 -16.58 8.44 -13.16
N ARG A 259 -16.59 8.47 -11.84
CA ARG A 259 -17.64 7.94 -10.96
C ARG A 259 -18.06 9.01 -9.97
#